data_39cc0b52972e08e632e6f059ae4e4de5
#
_entry.id   39cc0b52972e08e632e6f059ae4e4de5
#
_cell.length_a   1.000
_cell.length_b   1.000
_cell.length_c   1.000
_cell.angle_alpha   90.00
_cell.angle_beta   90.00
_cell.angle_gamma   90.00
#
_symmetry.space_group_name_H-M   'P 1'
#
loop_
_entity.id
_entity.type
_entity.pdbx_description
1 polymer ?
#
loop_
_entity_poly.entity_id
_entity_poly.type
_entity_poly.pdbx_seq_one_letter_code
_entity_poly.pdbx_strand_id
1 'polypeptide(L)'
;MTTHSSTPQSNIELMRRAFAALGRKDVDACVKLMPSDFRINIAGMPYQKRGTDAWRKHAEILFSAFPDIQMHIEDIFASDDKVAVRMRLTGTHTGEFLGIQPTGKKVEYQSNELYRIADGTIAEEWICSDMLTLMAQIGGTELSMGKLASMWLAGYRVWFALFLGIAIGILSMLLLRFIL
;
A
#
# COMPACT_ATOMS: atom_id res chain seq x y z
N MET A 1 -6.33 39.01 -9.03
CA MET A 1 -6.19 37.54 -9.00
C MET A 1 -6.99 37.06 -7.81
N THR A 2 -8.20 36.58 -8.04
CA THR A 2 -9.02 35.94 -6.98
C THR A 2 -8.45 34.57 -6.71
N THR A 3 -7.71 34.43 -5.63
CA THR A 3 -7.34 33.11 -5.09
C THR A 3 -8.64 32.42 -4.68
N HIS A 4 -9.13 31.49 -5.50
CA HIS A 4 -10.16 30.57 -5.06
C HIS A 4 -9.54 29.74 -3.92
N SER A 5 -9.79 30.13 -2.69
CA SER A 5 -9.51 29.30 -1.53
C SER A 5 -10.31 28.02 -1.69
N SER A 6 -9.64 26.91 -1.95
CA SER A 6 -10.28 25.61 -2.00
C SER A 6 -10.81 25.27 -0.59
N THR A 7 -12.09 24.93 -0.50
CA THR A 7 -12.68 24.48 0.76
C THR A 7 -12.53 22.97 0.90
N PRO A 8 -12.54 22.41 2.12
CA PRO A 8 -12.54 20.96 2.30
C PRO A 8 -13.62 20.26 1.47
N GLN A 9 -14.82 20.84 1.39
CA GLN A 9 -15.92 20.29 0.60
C GLN A 9 -15.62 20.29 -0.91
N SER A 10 -15.07 21.37 -1.46
CA SER A 10 -14.69 21.44 -2.88
C SER A 10 -13.55 20.46 -3.20
N ASN A 11 -12.67 20.21 -2.24
CA ASN A 11 -11.58 19.24 -2.37
C ASN A 11 -12.12 17.80 -2.42
N ILE A 12 -13.12 17.45 -1.58
CA ILE A 12 -13.80 16.17 -1.65
C ILE A 12 -14.49 15.99 -3.01
N GLU A 13 -15.17 17.01 -3.53
CA GLU A 13 -15.83 16.96 -4.84
C GLU A 13 -14.83 16.76 -5.98
N LEU A 14 -13.67 17.41 -5.92
CA LEU A 14 -12.58 17.21 -6.87
C LEU A 14 -12.12 15.72 -6.84
N MET A 15 -11.88 15.15 -5.67
CA MET A 15 -11.48 13.77 -5.54
C MET A 15 -12.55 12.80 -6.03
N ARG A 16 -13.82 13.03 -5.73
CA ARG A 16 -14.93 12.22 -6.26
C ARG A 16 -14.98 12.22 -7.79
N ARG A 17 -14.72 13.36 -8.43
CA ARG A 17 -14.62 13.45 -9.90
C ARG A 17 -13.43 12.63 -10.41
N ALA A 18 -12.27 12.70 -9.75
CA ALA A 18 -11.09 11.94 -10.11
C ALA A 18 -11.36 10.43 -10.01
N PHE A 19 -11.92 9.96 -8.90
CA PHE A 19 -12.27 8.54 -8.73
C PHE A 19 -13.36 8.07 -9.68
N ALA A 20 -14.34 8.92 -10.01
CA ALA A 20 -15.34 8.59 -11.02
C ALA A 20 -14.72 8.44 -12.43
N ALA A 21 -13.73 9.25 -12.78
CA ALA A 21 -12.98 9.11 -14.03
C ALA A 21 -12.12 7.83 -13.99
N LEU A 22 -11.43 7.58 -12.89
CA LEU A 22 -10.60 6.39 -12.68
C LEU A 22 -11.40 5.11 -12.76
N GLY A 23 -12.60 5.07 -12.17
CA GLY A 23 -13.53 3.94 -12.26
C GLY A 23 -14.01 3.63 -13.67
N ARG A 24 -14.04 4.63 -14.56
CA ARG A 24 -14.27 4.45 -16.01
C ARG A 24 -12.99 4.21 -16.80
N LYS A 25 -11.83 4.15 -16.12
CA LYS A 25 -10.48 4.06 -16.71
C LYS A 25 -10.16 5.21 -17.66
N ASP A 26 -10.79 6.34 -17.46
CA ASP A 26 -10.53 7.56 -18.21
C ASP A 26 -9.31 8.28 -17.64
N VAL A 27 -8.13 7.72 -17.96
CA VAL A 27 -6.83 8.20 -17.49
C VAL A 27 -6.60 9.66 -17.92
N ASP A 28 -7.08 10.04 -19.12
CA ASP A 28 -6.93 11.40 -19.61
C ASP A 28 -7.76 12.41 -18.81
N ALA A 29 -8.97 12.04 -18.40
CA ALA A 29 -9.78 12.88 -17.53
C ALA A 29 -9.13 13.03 -16.15
N CYS A 30 -8.49 11.96 -15.60
CA CYS A 30 -7.77 12.06 -14.34
C CYS A 30 -6.56 13.01 -14.45
N VAL A 31 -5.75 12.86 -15.50
CA VAL A 31 -4.55 13.69 -15.73
C VAL A 31 -4.89 15.18 -15.86
N LYS A 32 -6.04 15.53 -16.43
CA LYS A 32 -6.51 16.93 -16.52
C LYS A 32 -6.79 17.57 -15.15
N LEU A 33 -6.92 16.78 -14.10
CA LEU A 33 -7.11 17.25 -12.72
C LEU A 33 -5.79 17.41 -11.96
N MET A 34 -4.65 17.16 -12.60
CA MET A 34 -3.31 17.19 -12.03
C MET A 34 -2.44 18.23 -12.71
N PRO A 35 -1.52 18.90 -12.00
CA PRO A 35 -0.50 19.74 -12.63
C PRO A 35 0.56 18.85 -13.31
N SER A 36 1.33 19.41 -14.23
CA SER A 36 2.36 18.69 -14.98
C SER A 36 3.48 18.13 -14.08
N ASP A 37 3.72 18.75 -12.94
CA ASP A 37 4.72 18.34 -11.92
C ASP A 37 4.12 17.52 -10.78
N PHE A 38 2.96 16.88 -11.01
CA PHE A 38 2.28 16.02 -10.05
C PHE A 38 3.24 15.07 -9.34
N ARG A 39 3.05 14.86 -8.04
CA ARG A 39 3.95 14.07 -7.21
C ARG A 39 3.25 12.82 -6.69
N ILE A 40 3.96 11.69 -6.74
CA ILE A 40 3.46 10.39 -6.32
C ILE A 40 4.43 9.79 -5.29
N ASN A 41 3.91 9.51 -4.11
CA ASN A 41 4.62 8.84 -3.03
C ASN A 41 3.96 7.48 -2.80
N ILE A 42 4.67 6.40 -3.04
CA ILE A 42 4.15 5.03 -2.87
C ILE A 42 4.87 4.40 -1.68
N ALA A 43 4.12 3.89 -0.72
CA ALA A 43 4.68 3.20 0.44
C ALA A 43 5.59 2.03 -0.01
N GLY A 44 6.78 1.96 0.57
CA GLY A 44 7.81 0.97 0.19
C GLY A 44 8.71 1.39 -0.97
N MET A 45 8.44 2.48 -1.69
CA MET A 45 9.36 3.03 -2.68
C MET A 45 10.27 4.09 -2.04
N PRO A 46 11.60 4.02 -2.23
CA PRO A 46 12.55 4.95 -1.60
C PRO A 46 12.64 6.32 -2.32
N TYR A 47 11.86 6.53 -3.37
CA TYR A 47 11.88 7.76 -4.17
C TYR A 47 10.47 8.20 -4.56
N GLN A 48 10.30 9.51 -4.70
CA GLN A 48 9.09 10.14 -5.21
C GLN A 48 9.09 10.10 -6.74
N LYS A 49 8.00 9.63 -7.34
CA LYS A 49 7.77 9.77 -8.78
C LYS A 49 7.19 11.16 -9.08
N ARG A 50 7.46 11.69 -10.28
CA ARG A 50 6.99 13.02 -10.69
C ARG A 50 6.43 13.01 -12.10
N GLY A 51 5.45 13.87 -12.30
CA GLY A 51 4.80 14.11 -13.59
C GLY A 51 3.60 13.19 -13.83
N THR A 52 2.69 13.69 -14.64
CA THR A 52 1.46 13.00 -15.03
C THR A 52 1.72 11.72 -15.83
N ASP A 53 2.82 11.65 -16.58
CA ASP A 53 3.20 10.43 -17.31
C ASP A 53 3.60 9.30 -16.37
N ALA A 54 4.29 9.63 -15.27
CA ALA A 54 4.62 8.63 -14.25
C ALA A 54 3.37 8.08 -13.55
N TRP A 55 2.37 8.94 -13.32
CA TRP A 55 1.08 8.54 -12.77
C TRP A 55 0.29 7.68 -13.78
N ARG A 56 0.23 8.12 -15.06
CA ARG A 56 -0.41 7.34 -16.14
C ARG A 56 0.14 5.93 -16.20
N LYS A 57 1.45 5.79 -16.23
CA LYS A 57 2.12 4.48 -16.26
C LYS A 57 1.78 3.63 -15.02
N HIS A 58 1.64 4.24 -13.85
CA HIS A 58 1.23 3.54 -12.63
C HIS A 58 -0.20 3.01 -12.74
N ALA A 59 -1.14 3.83 -13.22
CA ALA A 59 -2.53 3.44 -13.44
C ALA A 59 -2.66 2.34 -14.52
N GLU A 60 -1.91 2.45 -15.61
CA GLU A 60 -1.88 1.46 -16.70
C GLU A 60 -1.39 0.09 -16.23
N ILE A 61 -0.37 0.04 -15.38
CA ILE A 61 0.09 -1.23 -14.77
C ILE A 61 -1.05 -1.88 -13.98
N LEU A 62 -1.75 -1.12 -13.16
CA LEU A 62 -2.88 -1.63 -12.37
C LEU A 62 -4.01 -2.14 -13.28
N PHE A 63 -4.40 -1.37 -14.28
CA PHE A 63 -5.50 -1.73 -15.20
C PHE A 63 -5.14 -2.88 -16.13
N SER A 64 -3.86 -3.03 -16.50
CA SER A 64 -3.38 -4.17 -17.27
C SER A 64 -3.41 -5.45 -16.45
N ALA A 65 -2.99 -5.38 -15.19
CA ALA A 65 -2.96 -6.54 -14.29
C ALA A 65 -4.37 -6.97 -13.84
N PHE A 66 -5.26 -5.99 -13.63
CA PHE A 66 -6.63 -6.18 -13.13
C PHE A 66 -7.64 -5.41 -14.00
N PRO A 67 -7.99 -5.93 -15.20
CA PRO A 67 -8.86 -5.21 -16.12
C PRO A 67 -10.27 -4.95 -15.61
N ASP A 68 -10.74 -5.70 -14.63
CA ASP A 68 -12.04 -5.58 -13.98
C ASP A 68 -11.96 -4.86 -12.60
N ILE A 69 -10.83 -4.19 -12.29
CA ILE A 69 -10.63 -3.55 -11.00
C ILE A 69 -11.75 -2.54 -10.70
N GLN A 70 -12.28 -2.63 -9.50
CA GLN A 70 -13.26 -1.69 -8.94
C GLN A 70 -12.70 -1.07 -7.67
N MET A 71 -12.95 0.22 -7.51
CA MET A 71 -12.50 1.01 -6.36
C MET A 71 -13.73 1.49 -5.59
N HIS A 72 -13.91 0.95 -4.39
CA HIS A 72 -15.02 1.28 -3.52
C HIS A 72 -14.52 2.23 -2.43
N ILE A 73 -14.89 3.52 -2.53
CA ILE A 73 -14.59 4.51 -1.49
C ILE A 73 -15.44 4.17 -0.28
N GLU A 74 -14.80 3.82 0.83
CA GLU A 74 -15.45 3.53 2.11
C GLU A 74 -15.52 4.77 2.99
N ASP A 75 -14.43 5.57 3.02
CA ASP A 75 -14.39 6.86 3.70
C ASP A 75 -13.66 7.90 2.84
N ILE A 76 -14.13 9.14 2.91
CA ILE A 76 -13.46 10.29 2.33
C ILE A 76 -13.70 11.50 3.22
N PHE A 77 -12.64 12.16 3.64
CA PHE A 77 -12.71 13.38 4.43
C PHE A 77 -11.57 14.33 4.09
N ALA A 78 -11.78 15.62 4.34
CA ALA A 78 -10.80 16.65 4.01
C ALA A 78 -10.58 17.59 5.21
N SER A 79 -9.34 18.06 5.34
CA SER A 79 -8.95 19.14 6.23
C SER A 79 -7.95 20.02 5.51
N ASP A 80 -8.21 21.32 5.49
CA ASP A 80 -7.40 22.31 4.77
C ASP A 80 -7.19 21.90 3.30
N ASP A 81 -5.94 21.79 2.88
CA ASP A 81 -5.52 21.39 1.53
C ASP A 81 -5.42 19.87 1.33
N LYS A 82 -5.78 19.06 2.31
CA LYS A 82 -5.61 17.60 2.25
C LYS A 82 -6.94 16.85 2.22
N VAL A 83 -6.95 15.76 1.44
CA VAL A 83 -8.07 14.80 1.41
C VAL A 83 -7.53 13.42 1.70
N ALA A 84 -8.12 12.75 2.68
CA ALA A 84 -7.84 11.35 2.97
C ALA A 84 -8.97 10.47 2.41
N VAL A 85 -8.58 9.35 1.81
CA VAL A 85 -9.50 8.39 1.22
C VAL A 85 -9.11 6.99 1.68
N ARG A 86 -10.08 6.27 2.26
CA ARG A 86 -9.96 4.85 2.51
C ARG A 86 -10.83 4.12 1.49
N MET A 87 -10.24 3.18 0.80
CA MET A 87 -10.93 2.43 -0.24
C MET A 87 -10.63 0.94 -0.19
N ARG A 88 -11.56 0.17 -0.70
CA ARG A 88 -11.43 -1.26 -0.95
C ARG A 88 -11.40 -1.49 -2.46
N LEU A 89 -10.39 -2.23 -2.89
CA LEU A 89 -10.20 -2.58 -4.29
C LEU A 89 -10.52 -4.06 -4.50
N THR A 90 -11.29 -4.36 -5.56
CA THR A 90 -11.63 -5.73 -5.94
C THR A 90 -11.37 -5.93 -7.42
N GLY A 91 -10.96 -7.14 -7.83
CA GLY A 91 -10.69 -7.44 -9.23
C GLY A 91 -10.23 -8.87 -9.45
N THR A 92 -9.82 -9.18 -10.69
CA THR A 92 -9.29 -10.49 -11.06
C THR A 92 -7.90 -10.32 -11.67
N HIS A 93 -6.92 -11.06 -11.17
CA HIS A 93 -5.53 -11.01 -11.67
C HIS A 93 -5.40 -11.75 -12.99
N THR A 94 -5.56 -11.04 -14.10
CA THR A 94 -5.53 -11.58 -15.48
C THR A 94 -4.41 -11.02 -16.34
N GLY A 95 -3.63 -10.04 -15.86
CA GLY A 95 -2.39 -9.55 -16.48
C GLY A 95 -1.20 -9.72 -15.55
N GLU A 96 0.01 -9.52 -16.05
CA GLU A 96 1.22 -9.57 -15.24
C GLU A 96 1.23 -8.42 -14.21
N PHE A 97 1.57 -8.73 -12.96
CA PHE A 97 1.74 -7.74 -11.89
C PHE A 97 3.01 -7.97 -11.11
N LEU A 98 3.94 -7.01 -11.16
CA LEU A 98 5.23 -7.05 -10.44
C LEU A 98 6.02 -8.36 -10.67
N GLY A 99 6.03 -8.86 -11.90
CA GLY A 99 6.72 -10.10 -12.30
C GLY A 99 5.94 -11.38 -12.03
N ILE A 100 4.73 -11.28 -11.45
CA ILE A 100 3.85 -12.44 -11.25
C ILE A 100 2.95 -12.58 -12.47
N GLN A 101 3.01 -13.76 -13.10
CA GLN A 101 2.16 -14.08 -14.25
C GLN A 101 0.68 -14.19 -13.85
N PRO A 102 -0.27 -13.95 -14.79
CA PRO A 102 -1.70 -14.01 -14.51
C PRO A 102 -2.09 -15.32 -13.82
N THR A 103 -2.80 -15.20 -12.69
CA THR A 103 -3.23 -16.37 -11.90
C THR A 103 -4.72 -16.67 -12.01
N GLY A 104 -5.51 -15.76 -12.58
CA GLY A 104 -6.97 -15.84 -12.63
C GLY A 104 -7.65 -15.71 -11.26
N LYS A 105 -6.89 -15.41 -10.21
CA LYS A 105 -7.43 -15.28 -8.85
C LYS A 105 -8.15 -13.96 -8.64
N LYS A 106 -9.23 -14.00 -7.87
CA LYS A 106 -9.89 -12.79 -7.36
C LYS A 106 -9.06 -12.18 -6.26
N VAL A 107 -9.05 -10.85 -6.23
CA VAL A 107 -8.36 -10.07 -5.19
C VAL A 107 -9.34 -9.11 -4.52
N GLU A 108 -9.10 -8.89 -3.23
CA GLU A 108 -9.73 -7.85 -2.44
C GLU A 108 -8.71 -7.34 -1.41
N TYR A 109 -8.39 -6.04 -1.50
CA TYR A 109 -7.42 -5.42 -0.59
C TYR A 109 -7.78 -3.96 -0.34
N GLN A 110 -7.19 -3.38 0.69
CA GLN A 110 -7.42 -1.99 1.08
C GLN A 110 -6.29 -1.08 0.59
N SER A 111 -6.65 0.19 0.33
CA SER A 111 -5.71 1.28 0.16
C SER A 111 -6.15 2.47 1.00
N ASN A 112 -5.18 3.09 1.68
CA ASN A 112 -5.34 4.36 2.37
C ASN A 112 -4.49 5.39 1.64
N GLU A 113 -5.12 6.43 1.14
CA GLU A 113 -4.47 7.42 0.31
C GLU A 113 -4.70 8.81 0.86
N LEU A 114 -3.66 9.63 0.78
CA LEU A 114 -3.72 11.03 1.14
C LEU A 114 -3.39 11.87 -0.09
N TYR A 115 -4.16 12.90 -0.33
CA TYR A 115 -3.97 13.83 -1.43
C TYR A 115 -3.76 15.24 -0.92
N ARG A 116 -2.95 16.02 -1.62
CA ARG A 116 -2.82 17.46 -1.41
C ARG A 116 -3.37 18.19 -2.62
N ILE A 117 -4.27 19.12 -2.35
CA ILE A 117 -4.90 19.96 -3.35
C ILE A 117 -4.20 21.33 -3.34
N ALA A 118 -3.83 21.81 -4.51
CA ALA A 118 -3.29 23.14 -4.67
C ALA A 118 -3.85 23.75 -5.96
N ASP A 119 -4.23 25.01 -5.91
CA ASP A 119 -4.76 25.78 -7.04
C ASP A 119 -5.90 25.05 -7.79
N GLY A 120 -6.77 24.36 -7.03
CA GLY A 120 -7.90 23.60 -7.57
C GLY A 120 -7.52 22.32 -8.32
N THR A 121 -6.27 21.85 -8.19
CA THR A 121 -5.76 20.61 -8.80
C THR A 121 -5.24 19.67 -7.76
N ILE A 122 -5.17 18.36 -8.09
CA ILE A 122 -4.58 17.32 -7.25
C ILE A 122 -3.06 17.40 -7.44
N ALA A 123 -2.33 18.03 -6.52
CA ALA A 123 -0.92 18.32 -6.68
C ALA A 123 0.01 17.20 -6.23
N GLU A 124 -0.44 16.37 -5.31
CA GLU A 124 0.39 15.30 -4.72
C GLU A 124 -0.48 14.20 -4.14
N GLU A 125 0.00 12.96 -4.22
CA GLU A 125 -0.63 11.81 -3.57
C GLU A 125 0.37 10.96 -2.79
N TRP A 126 -0.11 10.35 -1.73
CA TRP A 126 0.57 9.31 -0.95
C TRP A 126 -0.31 8.06 -0.95
N ILE A 127 0.23 6.98 -1.49
CA ILE A 127 -0.45 5.70 -1.63
C ILE A 127 0.10 4.72 -0.59
N CYS A 128 -0.79 4.19 0.25
CA CYS A 128 -0.49 3.11 1.18
C CYS A 128 -1.48 1.96 0.98
N SER A 129 -1.22 1.15 -0.02
CA SER A 129 -2.02 -0.06 -0.31
C SER A 129 -1.53 -1.25 0.51
N ASP A 130 -2.44 -2.13 0.90
CA ASP A 130 -2.11 -3.42 1.52
C ASP A 130 -1.54 -4.39 0.48
N MET A 131 -0.30 -4.10 0.10
CA MET A 131 0.43 -4.90 -0.89
C MET A 131 0.70 -6.32 -0.40
N LEU A 132 0.79 -6.53 0.92
CA LEU A 132 1.02 -7.87 1.48
C LEU A 132 -0.18 -8.77 1.21
N THR A 133 -1.39 -8.29 1.48
CA THR A 133 -2.64 -9.01 1.19
C THR A 133 -2.79 -9.27 -0.30
N LEU A 134 -2.58 -8.25 -1.16
CA LEU A 134 -2.65 -8.40 -2.61
C LEU A 134 -1.67 -9.48 -3.10
N MET A 135 -0.39 -9.38 -2.71
CA MET A 135 0.65 -10.34 -3.12
C MET A 135 0.37 -11.76 -2.63
N ALA A 136 -0.14 -11.92 -1.40
CA ALA A 136 -0.56 -13.22 -0.87
C ALA A 136 -1.69 -13.84 -1.70
N GLN A 137 -2.68 -13.04 -2.08
CA GLN A 137 -3.82 -13.49 -2.88
C GLN A 137 -3.42 -13.94 -4.28
N ILE A 138 -2.54 -13.22 -4.95
CA ILE A 138 -2.06 -13.59 -6.29
C ILE A 138 -0.95 -14.65 -6.29
N GLY A 139 -0.43 -15.01 -5.11
CA GLY A 139 0.62 -16.04 -4.99
C GLY A 139 2.05 -15.51 -5.04
N GLY A 140 2.24 -14.19 -4.91
CA GLY A 140 3.55 -13.53 -4.89
C GLY A 140 4.29 -13.64 -3.56
N THR A 141 3.59 -14.03 -2.51
CA THR A 141 4.20 -14.38 -1.24
C THR A 141 3.87 -15.84 -0.95
N GLU A 142 4.83 -16.73 -1.05
CA GLU A 142 4.68 -18.07 -0.48
C GLU A 142 4.77 -17.99 1.07
N LEU A 143 3.99 -17.12 1.69
CA LEU A 143 3.73 -17.13 3.13
C LEU A 143 2.75 -18.28 3.41
N SER A 144 3.22 -19.51 3.19
CA SER A 144 2.48 -20.67 3.69
C SER A 144 2.43 -20.58 5.22
N MET A 145 1.33 -21.04 5.83
CA MET A 145 1.25 -21.16 7.31
C MET A 145 2.45 -21.90 7.88
N GLY A 146 3.07 -22.80 7.12
CA GLY A 146 4.33 -23.45 7.48
C GLY A 146 5.53 -22.50 7.53
N LYS A 147 5.65 -21.54 6.59
CA LYS A 147 6.72 -20.52 6.67
C LYS A 147 6.51 -19.54 7.82
N LEU A 148 5.28 -19.10 8.06
CA LEU A 148 4.96 -18.27 9.23
C LEU A 148 5.25 -19.01 10.53
N ALA A 149 4.86 -20.27 10.65
CA ALA A 149 5.17 -21.11 11.82
C ALA A 149 6.70 -21.31 11.97
N SER A 150 7.44 -21.53 10.88
CA SER A 150 8.89 -21.69 10.93
C SER A 150 9.62 -20.39 11.32
N MET A 151 9.14 -19.22 10.87
CA MET A 151 9.69 -17.93 11.31
C MET A 151 9.40 -17.69 12.81
N TRP A 152 8.21 -18.04 13.27
CA TRP A 152 7.83 -17.96 14.66
C TRP A 152 8.71 -18.90 15.53
N LEU A 153 8.84 -20.16 15.13
CA LEU A 153 9.72 -21.14 15.79
C LEU A 153 11.19 -20.73 15.75
N ALA A 154 11.67 -20.09 14.68
CA ALA A 154 13.05 -19.58 14.61
C ALA A 154 13.30 -18.49 15.67
N GLY A 155 12.33 -17.60 15.89
CA GLY A 155 12.38 -16.62 16.98
C GLY A 155 12.48 -17.28 18.37
N TYR A 156 11.66 -18.31 18.61
CA TYR A 156 11.71 -19.06 19.88
C TYR A 156 13.00 -19.85 20.08
N ARG A 157 13.64 -20.35 19.02
CA ARG A 157 14.93 -21.06 19.13
C ARG A 157 16.03 -20.21 19.76
N VAL A 158 16.06 -18.91 19.46
CA VAL A 158 17.01 -17.97 20.06
C VAL A 158 16.76 -17.82 21.57
N TRP A 159 15.51 -17.68 21.96
CA TRP A 159 15.12 -17.58 23.37
C TRP A 159 15.38 -18.90 24.11
N PHE A 160 15.08 -20.04 23.50
CA PHE A 160 15.38 -21.38 24.07
C PHE A 160 16.88 -21.59 24.28
N ALA A 161 17.72 -21.21 23.30
CA ALA A 161 19.17 -21.31 23.45
C ALA A 161 19.69 -20.40 24.56
N LEU A 162 19.12 -19.21 24.72
CA LEU A 162 19.49 -18.26 25.77
C LEU A 162 19.10 -18.77 27.15
N PHE A 163 17.88 -19.28 27.32
CA PHE A 163 17.42 -19.89 28.58
C PHE A 163 18.22 -21.15 28.95
N LEU A 164 18.54 -22.00 27.97
CA LEU A 164 19.33 -23.20 28.17
C LEU A 164 20.77 -22.85 28.60
N GLY A 165 21.37 -21.83 27.96
CA GLY A 165 22.71 -21.33 28.33
C GLY A 165 22.76 -20.77 29.74
N ILE A 166 21.76 -20.00 30.17
CA ILE A 166 21.61 -19.48 31.53
C ILE A 166 21.46 -20.65 32.54
N ALA A 167 20.59 -21.62 32.23
CA ALA A 167 20.37 -22.78 33.12
C ALA A 167 21.65 -23.61 33.29
N ILE A 168 22.41 -23.88 32.22
CA ILE A 168 23.69 -24.57 32.27
C ILE A 168 24.71 -23.75 33.06
N GLY A 169 24.77 -22.43 32.88
CA GLY A 169 25.65 -21.54 33.63
C GLY A 169 25.39 -21.58 35.16
N ILE A 170 24.10 -21.49 35.52
CA ILE A 170 23.71 -21.59 36.96
C ILE A 170 24.06 -22.97 37.53
N LEU A 171 23.79 -24.05 36.80
CA LEU A 171 24.10 -25.41 37.26
C LEU A 171 25.62 -25.63 37.46
N SER A 172 26.42 -25.09 36.52
CA SER A 172 27.90 -25.14 36.62
C SER A 172 28.43 -24.35 37.82
N MET A 173 27.85 -23.18 38.11
CA MET A 173 28.21 -22.41 39.32
C MET A 173 27.85 -23.14 40.62
N LEU A 174 26.69 -23.79 40.65
CA LEU A 174 26.28 -24.57 41.81
C LEU A 174 27.18 -25.80 42.05
N LEU A 175 27.58 -26.50 40.98
CA LEU A 175 28.51 -27.64 41.09
C LEU A 175 29.92 -27.22 41.54
N LEU A 176 30.45 -26.08 41.05
CA LEU A 176 31.74 -25.55 41.52
C LEU A 176 31.73 -25.20 43.00
N ARG A 177 30.59 -24.75 43.56
CA ARG A 177 30.43 -24.41 44.96
C ARG A 177 30.43 -25.65 45.88
N PHE A 178 30.19 -26.87 45.33
CA PHE A 178 30.25 -28.14 46.08
C PHE A 178 31.61 -28.83 46.02
N ILE A 179 32.50 -28.38 45.11
CA ILE A 179 33.82 -28.97 44.88
C ILE A 179 34.92 -28.13 45.54
N LEU A 180 34.66 -26.86 45.83
CA LEU A 180 35.53 -25.95 46.58
C LEU A 180 35.05 -25.78 48.01
#